data_1a785551b46372a3f3199a8c443b5dcf
#
_entry.id   1a785551b46372a3f3199a8c443b5dcf
#
_cell.length_a   1.000
_cell.length_b   1.000
_cell.length_c   1.000
_cell.angle_alpha   90.00
_cell.angle_beta   90.00
_cell.angle_gamma   90.00
#
_symmetry.space_group_name_H-M   'P 1'
#
loop_
_entity.id
_entity.type
_entity.pdbx_description
1 polymer ?
#
loop_
_entity_poly.entity_id
_entity_poly.type
_entity_poly.pdbx_seq_one_letter_code
_entity_poly.pdbx_strand_id
1 'polypeptide(L)'
;HGWTWSLEGTLVDLPGAWDFPHVTEESHKLPEMSVAIWEGFVFVNFDQDAQPLEEFLGVLPEHWKDWQLGDRYIETHIRKHLPCNWKAGAEAFIEAYHVRETHSTGNLGDEVTTQYDVFGDNVSRFIHTRGLNSPLKENPRTEDELLAHLSGRMFGDGDFNLPEGVRARDYYAKIVQEQMGEKYGHDFTHLSESLTLDSIEYFLFPNAFFFPGLSLPMVYRFRPDPESPDYCYFDLIFMRPRPSDSKVPDPPEVITLDIDESYSIVEGVGPLGKIYDQDTANLAAQTRGFKSSFKRGETLGNYQEIRVRHLQKRVLDFLNA
;
A
#
# COMPACT_ATOMS: atom_id res chain seq x y z
N HIS A 1 -6.93 27.19 31.75
CA HIS A 1 -6.40 28.28 32.55
C HIS A 1 -5.84 29.44 31.71
N GLY A 2 -5.96 29.38 30.36
CA GLY A 2 -5.57 30.45 29.46
C GLY A 2 -4.08 30.49 29.11
N TRP A 3 -3.31 29.44 29.41
CA TRP A 3 -1.96 29.31 28.88
C TRP A 3 -2.01 29.34 27.36
N THR A 4 -1.18 30.16 26.75
CA THR A 4 -1.25 30.38 25.30
C THR A 4 0.14 30.24 24.70
N TRP A 5 0.21 29.53 23.56
CA TRP A 5 1.41 29.36 22.77
C TRP A 5 1.26 30.03 21.40
N SER A 6 2.34 30.52 20.88
CA SER A 6 2.42 30.99 19.49
C SER A 6 2.35 29.80 18.53
N LEU A 7 2.22 30.08 17.23
CA LEU A 7 2.25 29.04 16.18
C LEU A 7 3.62 28.38 16.07
N GLU A 8 4.69 29.03 16.57
CA GLU A 8 6.04 28.51 16.67
C GLU A 8 6.28 27.67 17.94
N GLY A 9 5.23 27.49 18.75
CA GLY A 9 5.26 26.68 19.97
C GLY A 9 5.86 27.38 21.20
N THR A 10 6.15 28.68 21.13
CA THR A 10 6.67 29.46 22.27
C THR A 10 5.52 29.82 23.23
N LEU A 11 5.71 29.62 24.54
CA LEU A 11 4.73 30.07 25.55
C LEU A 11 4.73 31.61 25.59
N VAL A 12 3.61 32.22 25.17
CA VAL A 12 3.48 33.68 25.02
C VAL A 12 2.62 34.32 26.10
N ASP A 13 1.75 33.58 26.74
CA ASP A 13 0.94 34.09 27.85
C ASP A 13 0.74 33.02 28.91
N LEU A 14 0.96 33.42 30.16
CA LEU A 14 0.80 32.61 31.35
C LEU A 14 0.05 33.43 32.41
N PRO A 15 -1.29 33.29 32.49
CA PRO A 15 -2.07 33.96 33.54
C PRO A 15 -1.55 33.62 34.92
N GLY A 16 -1.29 34.63 35.73
CA GLY A 16 -0.73 34.43 37.07
C GLY A 16 0.74 33.97 37.09
N ALA A 17 1.55 34.37 36.12
CA ALA A 17 2.95 33.97 35.97
C ALA A 17 3.80 34.14 37.26
N TRP A 18 3.42 35.08 38.16
CA TRP A 18 4.07 35.28 39.45
C TRP A 18 4.04 34.03 40.35
N ASP A 19 3.06 33.18 40.21
CA ASP A 19 2.90 31.93 40.97
C ASP A 19 3.62 30.73 40.36
N PHE A 20 4.19 30.91 39.17
CA PHE A 20 4.91 29.87 38.37
C PHE A 20 6.37 30.26 38.11
N PRO A 21 7.17 30.54 39.16
CA PRO A 21 8.54 31.06 38.97
C PRO A 21 9.50 30.06 38.31
N HIS A 22 9.11 28.79 38.19
CA HIS A 22 9.86 27.71 37.55
C HIS A 22 9.52 27.52 36.07
N VAL A 23 8.51 28.24 35.56
CA VAL A 23 8.10 28.18 34.14
C VAL A 23 8.89 29.18 33.33
N THR A 24 9.58 28.70 32.29
CA THR A 24 10.24 29.53 31.30
C THR A 24 9.71 29.22 29.91
N GLU A 25 9.99 30.11 28.94
CA GLU A 25 9.65 29.86 27.53
C GLU A 25 10.26 28.55 27.06
N GLU A 26 11.54 28.26 27.39
CA GLU A 26 12.22 27.03 26.97
C GLU A 26 11.66 25.77 27.63
N SER A 27 11.35 25.84 28.95
CA SER A 27 10.90 24.67 29.71
C SER A 27 9.48 24.24 29.31
N HIS A 28 8.70 25.15 28.71
CA HIS A 28 7.30 24.95 28.36
C HIS A 28 7.02 25.23 26.88
N LYS A 29 8.07 25.28 26.03
CA LYS A 29 7.91 25.26 24.58
C LYS A 29 7.18 23.98 24.16
N LEU A 30 6.27 24.07 23.20
CA LEU A 30 5.67 22.89 22.60
C LEU A 30 6.76 22.07 21.87
N PRO A 31 6.69 20.74 21.95
CA PRO A 31 7.66 19.90 21.24
C PRO A 31 7.54 20.09 19.73
N GLU A 32 8.66 20.17 19.05
CA GLU A 32 8.71 20.18 17.60
C GLU A 32 8.67 18.76 17.06
N MET A 33 8.17 18.60 15.83
CA MET A 33 8.30 17.37 15.07
C MET A 33 8.89 17.68 13.69
N SER A 34 9.72 16.78 13.21
CA SER A 34 10.23 16.85 11.85
C SER A 34 9.10 16.56 10.86
N VAL A 35 8.95 17.42 9.85
CA VAL A 35 7.94 17.27 8.79
C VAL A 35 8.63 17.34 7.44
N ALA A 36 8.33 16.40 6.57
CA ALA A 36 8.80 16.41 5.19
C ALA A 36 7.70 15.87 4.25
N ILE A 37 7.78 16.25 2.97
CA ILE A 37 6.80 15.85 1.96
C ILE A 37 7.54 15.12 0.84
N TRP A 38 6.98 13.97 0.43
CA TRP A 38 7.42 13.25 -0.74
C TRP A 38 6.19 12.79 -1.54
N GLU A 39 6.16 13.10 -2.81
CA GLU A 39 5.06 12.71 -3.74
C GLU A 39 3.65 13.07 -3.21
N GLY A 40 3.51 14.20 -2.50
CA GLY A 40 2.25 14.63 -1.89
C GLY A 40 1.89 13.96 -0.57
N PHE A 41 2.67 12.99 -0.10
CA PHE A 41 2.52 12.39 1.23
C PHE A 41 3.28 13.18 2.27
N VAL A 42 2.63 13.50 3.38
CA VAL A 42 3.24 14.19 4.52
C VAL A 42 3.76 13.16 5.51
N PHE A 43 5.06 13.22 5.78
CA PHE A 43 5.75 12.40 6.77
C PHE A 43 6.04 13.24 8.00
N VAL A 44 5.86 12.66 9.17
CA VAL A 44 6.15 13.29 10.46
C VAL A 44 6.99 12.35 11.32
N ASN A 45 7.92 12.92 12.08
CA ASN A 45 8.71 12.16 13.05
C ASN A 45 8.91 13.01 14.31
N PHE A 46 8.67 12.41 15.49
CA PHE A 46 8.90 13.05 16.79
C PHE A 46 10.35 13.00 17.24
N ASP A 47 11.15 12.13 16.63
CA ASP A 47 12.59 12.07 16.91
C ASP A 47 13.29 13.24 16.22
N GLN A 48 13.91 14.11 17.03
CA GLN A 48 14.65 15.27 16.54
C GLN A 48 15.96 14.91 15.84
N ASP A 49 16.49 13.72 16.16
CA ASP A 49 17.73 13.19 15.58
C ASP A 49 17.44 12.20 14.43
N ALA A 50 16.18 12.14 13.97
CA ALA A 50 15.80 11.28 12.87
C ALA A 50 16.59 11.59 11.59
N GLN A 51 16.98 10.54 10.87
CA GLN A 51 17.61 10.71 9.56
C GLN A 51 16.67 11.48 8.60
N PRO A 52 17.22 12.24 7.62
CA PRO A 52 16.42 12.93 6.62
C PRO A 52 15.47 11.98 5.87
N LEU A 53 14.27 12.47 5.52
CA LEU A 53 13.28 11.64 4.81
C LEU A 53 13.85 11.04 3.51
N GLU A 54 14.64 11.80 2.75
CA GLU A 54 15.23 11.33 1.49
C GLU A 54 16.11 10.08 1.69
N GLU A 55 16.89 10.04 2.78
CA GLU A 55 17.69 8.87 3.15
C GLU A 55 16.81 7.70 3.60
N PHE A 56 15.71 8.00 4.32
CA PHE A 56 14.76 6.99 4.80
C PHE A 56 14.02 6.31 3.63
N LEU A 57 13.68 7.07 2.59
CA LEU A 57 13.00 6.59 1.39
C LEU A 57 13.86 5.66 0.52
N GLY A 58 15.20 5.76 0.64
CA GLY A 58 16.14 4.90 -0.08
C GLY A 58 15.93 4.93 -1.60
N VAL A 59 15.55 3.80 -2.19
CA VAL A 59 15.39 3.65 -3.64
C VAL A 59 14.10 4.23 -4.22
N LEU A 60 13.13 4.58 -3.38
CA LEU A 60 11.80 4.97 -3.85
C LEU A 60 11.82 6.17 -4.80
N PRO A 61 12.53 7.27 -4.52
CA PRO A 61 12.52 8.43 -5.42
C PRO A 61 13.03 8.10 -6.84
N GLU A 62 14.07 7.26 -6.94
CA GLU A 62 14.60 6.85 -8.25
C GLU A 62 13.69 5.86 -8.96
N HIS A 63 13.15 4.87 -8.25
CA HIS A 63 12.30 3.84 -8.85
C HIS A 63 10.95 4.38 -9.33
N TRP A 64 10.51 5.53 -8.79
CA TRP A 64 9.14 6.03 -9.03
C TRP A 64 9.05 7.21 -9.98
N LYS A 65 10.17 7.71 -10.45
CA LYS A 65 10.21 8.88 -11.34
C LYS A 65 9.33 8.75 -12.59
N ASP A 66 9.16 7.52 -13.10
CA ASP A 66 8.36 7.27 -14.31
C ASP A 66 6.85 7.22 -14.05
N TRP A 67 6.43 7.02 -12.78
CA TRP A 67 5.01 6.91 -12.43
C TRP A 67 4.37 8.20 -11.92
N GLN A 68 5.17 9.22 -11.63
CA GLN A 68 4.71 10.56 -11.23
C GLN A 68 3.60 10.48 -10.16
N LEU A 69 3.87 9.82 -9.03
CA LEU A 69 2.86 9.57 -8.00
C LEU A 69 2.28 10.87 -7.43
N GLY A 70 3.08 11.93 -7.32
CA GLY A 70 2.66 13.27 -6.89
C GLY A 70 1.63 13.93 -7.82
N ASP A 71 1.55 13.48 -9.08
CA ASP A 71 0.56 13.94 -10.06
C ASP A 71 -0.69 13.08 -10.09
N ARG A 72 -1.03 12.47 -8.96
CA ARG A 72 -2.26 11.70 -8.80
C ARG A 72 -3.22 12.37 -7.82
N TYR A 73 -4.48 12.01 -7.93
CA TYR A 73 -5.51 12.39 -6.95
C TYR A 73 -6.13 11.15 -6.33
N ILE A 74 -6.70 11.30 -5.14
CA ILE A 74 -7.42 10.22 -4.44
C ILE A 74 -8.81 10.11 -5.07
N GLU A 75 -9.13 8.95 -5.65
CA GLU A 75 -10.44 8.64 -6.21
C GLU A 75 -11.37 8.06 -5.14
N THR A 76 -10.84 7.16 -4.30
CA THR A 76 -11.61 6.49 -3.25
C THR A 76 -10.70 6.24 -2.04
N HIS A 77 -11.21 6.48 -0.84
CA HIS A 77 -10.52 6.17 0.40
C HIS A 77 -11.45 5.36 1.31
N ILE A 78 -11.08 4.10 1.52
CA ILE A 78 -11.78 3.18 2.41
C ILE A 78 -10.94 3.01 3.67
N ARG A 79 -11.60 3.06 4.81
CA ARG A 79 -11.03 2.70 6.10
C ARG A 79 -11.83 1.57 6.71
N LYS A 80 -11.16 0.47 7.05
CA LYS A 80 -11.79 -0.65 7.74
C LYS A 80 -11.09 -0.95 9.04
N HIS A 81 -11.88 -1.21 10.08
CA HIS A 81 -11.38 -1.73 11.35
C HIS A 81 -11.19 -3.24 11.22
N LEU A 82 -10.00 -3.75 11.53
CA LEU A 82 -9.64 -5.16 11.37
C LEU A 82 -9.34 -5.81 12.73
N PRO A 83 -9.80 -7.05 12.97
CA PRO A 83 -9.60 -7.78 14.22
C PRO A 83 -8.22 -8.48 14.25
N CYS A 84 -7.18 -7.72 14.07
CA CYS A 84 -5.79 -8.19 14.12
C CYS A 84 -4.83 -7.07 14.52
N ASN A 85 -3.64 -7.45 15.00
CA ASN A 85 -2.55 -6.50 15.18
C ASN A 85 -2.14 -5.89 13.82
N TRP A 86 -1.75 -4.61 13.80
CA TRP A 86 -1.35 -3.91 12.59
C TRP A 86 -0.20 -4.59 11.84
N LYS A 87 0.74 -5.25 12.56
CA LYS A 87 1.82 -6.02 11.92
C LYS A 87 1.28 -7.25 11.21
N ALA A 88 0.39 -8.02 11.85
CA ALA A 88 -0.25 -9.18 11.22
C ALA A 88 -1.07 -8.77 9.98
N GLY A 89 -1.76 -7.61 10.06
CA GLY A 89 -2.42 -7.03 8.91
C GLY A 89 -1.44 -6.69 7.79
N ALA A 90 -0.33 -6.01 8.11
CA ALA A 90 0.68 -5.66 7.12
C ALA A 90 1.38 -6.91 6.52
N GLU A 91 1.73 -7.89 7.35
CA GLU A 91 2.42 -9.12 6.95
C GLU A 91 1.63 -9.91 5.91
N ALA A 92 0.30 -9.95 6.03
CA ALA A 92 -0.58 -10.63 5.08
C ALA A 92 -0.55 -10.01 3.65
N PHE A 93 -0.03 -8.79 3.49
CA PHE A 93 -0.01 -8.10 2.20
C PHE A 93 1.41 -7.90 1.63
N ILE A 94 2.47 -8.25 2.36
CA ILE A 94 3.85 -8.14 1.86
C ILE A 94 4.42 -9.45 1.32
N GLU A 95 3.61 -10.50 1.20
CA GLU A 95 3.97 -11.79 0.63
C GLU A 95 2.88 -12.26 -0.34
N ALA A 96 3.17 -13.21 -1.21
CA ALA A 96 2.23 -13.82 -2.14
C ALA A 96 2.08 -15.33 -1.90
N TYR A 97 2.63 -15.83 -0.80
CA TYR A 97 2.60 -17.27 -0.49
C TYR A 97 1.19 -17.77 -0.18
N HIS A 98 0.36 -16.91 0.46
CA HIS A 98 -1.05 -17.22 0.75
C HIS A 98 -1.95 -17.25 -0.50
N VAL A 99 -1.54 -16.58 -1.57
CA VAL A 99 -2.42 -16.26 -2.72
C VAL A 99 -3.10 -17.49 -3.30
N ARG A 100 -2.36 -18.59 -3.47
CA ARG A 100 -2.90 -19.82 -4.06
C ARG A 100 -3.99 -20.49 -3.23
N GLU A 101 -3.87 -20.44 -1.91
CA GLU A 101 -4.79 -21.11 -0.99
C GLU A 101 -5.93 -20.20 -0.53
N THR A 102 -5.69 -18.90 -0.43
CA THR A 102 -6.68 -17.91 0.02
C THR A 102 -7.61 -17.48 -1.10
N HIS A 103 -7.09 -17.31 -2.33
CA HIS A 103 -7.87 -16.83 -3.45
C HIS A 103 -8.33 -17.97 -4.36
N SER A 104 -9.56 -18.40 -4.16
CA SER A 104 -10.19 -19.54 -4.86
C SER A 104 -10.21 -19.39 -6.39
N THR A 105 -10.08 -18.20 -6.92
CA THR A 105 -10.06 -17.94 -8.38
C THR A 105 -8.73 -18.25 -9.05
N GLY A 106 -7.66 -18.52 -8.27
CA GLY A 106 -6.35 -18.98 -8.77
C GLY A 106 -5.67 -18.06 -9.81
N ASN A 107 -6.01 -16.79 -9.83
CA ASN A 107 -5.74 -15.90 -10.96
C ASN A 107 -4.85 -14.70 -10.62
N LEU A 108 -4.38 -14.60 -9.38
CA LEU A 108 -3.55 -13.48 -8.93
C LEU A 108 -2.05 -13.72 -9.15
N GLY A 109 -1.65 -14.87 -9.65
CA GLY A 109 -0.31 -15.39 -9.72
C GLY A 109 -0.03 -16.40 -8.62
N ASP A 110 1.21 -16.70 -8.38
CA ASP A 110 1.62 -17.68 -7.37
C ASP A 110 3.04 -17.41 -6.84
N GLU A 111 3.47 -18.26 -5.93
CA GLU A 111 4.77 -18.20 -5.29
C GLU A 111 5.98 -18.29 -6.24
N VAL A 112 5.79 -18.79 -7.47
CA VAL A 112 6.87 -18.93 -8.47
C VAL A 112 6.94 -17.71 -9.38
N THR A 113 5.80 -17.07 -9.65
CA THR A 113 5.70 -15.90 -10.53
C THR A 113 5.90 -14.58 -9.79
N THR A 114 6.21 -14.64 -8.49
CA THR A 114 6.43 -13.45 -7.66
C THR A 114 7.90 -13.30 -7.32
N GLN A 115 8.46 -12.14 -7.64
CA GLN A 115 9.81 -11.74 -7.25
C GLN A 115 9.75 -10.88 -5.98
N TYR A 116 10.72 -11.08 -5.09
CA TYR A 116 10.87 -10.28 -3.85
C TYR A 116 12.23 -9.60 -3.80
N ASP A 117 12.23 -8.33 -3.43
CA ASP A 117 13.43 -7.52 -3.24
C ASP A 117 13.39 -6.83 -1.87
N VAL A 118 14.57 -6.65 -1.29
CA VAL A 118 14.79 -5.85 -0.07
C VAL A 118 15.85 -4.79 -0.38
N PHE A 119 15.54 -3.53 -0.11
CA PHE A 119 16.39 -2.38 -0.38
C PHE A 119 16.73 -1.65 0.93
N GLY A 120 17.94 -1.87 1.43
CA GLY A 120 18.35 -1.29 2.72
C GLY A 120 17.46 -1.74 3.88
N ASP A 121 17.21 -0.82 4.82
CA ASP A 121 16.52 -1.15 6.08
C ASP A 121 15.01 -0.87 6.04
N ASN A 122 14.55 0.04 5.17
CA ASN A 122 13.19 0.56 5.26
C ASN A 122 12.28 0.16 4.10
N VAL A 123 12.84 -0.30 2.98
CA VAL A 123 12.09 -0.51 1.74
C VAL A 123 12.18 -1.96 1.29
N SER A 124 11.06 -2.52 0.90
CA SER A 124 11.03 -3.82 0.21
C SER A 124 9.99 -3.79 -0.91
N ARG A 125 10.08 -4.71 -1.86
CA ARG A 125 9.19 -4.77 -3.02
C ARG A 125 8.82 -6.21 -3.34
N PHE A 126 7.61 -6.43 -3.85
CA PHE A 126 7.37 -7.55 -4.72
C PHE A 126 6.98 -7.09 -6.14
N ILE A 127 7.26 -7.95 -7.11
CA ILE A 127 6.72 -7.86 -8.47
C ILE A 127 5.96 -9.15 -8.73
N HIS A 128 4.66 -9.02 -8.90
CA HIS A 128 3.77 -10.12 -9.21
C HIS A 128 3.40 -10.04 -10.68
N THR A 129 4.02 -10.89 -11.49
CA THR A 129 3.88 -10.85 -12.94
C THR A 129 2.50 -11.32 -13.37
N ARG A 130 1.82 -10.52 -14.18
CA ARG A 130 0.48 -10.78 -14.70
C ARG A 130 0.53 -11.15 -16.18
N GLY A 131 -0.41 -12.00 -16.61
CA GLY A 131 -0.52 -12.42 -18.01
C GLY A 131 0.56 -13.40 -18.46
N LEU A 132 1.13 -14.16 -17.51
CA LEU A 132 2.00 -15.29 -17.77
C LEU A 132 1.42 -16.57 -17.19
N ASN A 133 1.78 -17.69 -17.79
CA ASN A 133 1.49 -19.00 -17.24
C ASN A 133 2.44 -19.32 -16.08
N SER A 134 1.91 -19.85 -14.99
CA SER A 134 2.71 -20.45 -13.94
C SER A 134 3.29 -21.79 -14.40
N PRO A 135 4.57 -22.05 -14.15
CA PRO A 135 5.17 -23.35 -14.40
C PRO A 135 4.62 -24.47 -13.49
N LEU A 136 3.87 -24.12 -12.46
CA LEU A 136 3.21 -25.07 -11.56
C LEU A 136 1.89 -25.61 -12.12
N LYS A 137 1.37 -25.05 -13.21
CA LYS A 137 0.13 -25.48 -13.83
C LYS A 137 0.37 -26.55 -14.90
N GLU A 138 -0.29 -27.70 -14.77
CA GLU A 138 -0.20 -28.78 -15.75
C GLU A 138 -0.81 -28.40 -17.11
N ASN A 139 -1.85 -27.55 -17.10
CA ASN A 139 -2.52 -27.07 -18.31
C ASN A 139 -2.33 -25.55 -18.44
N PRO A 140 -1.27 -25.11 -19.14
CA PRO A 140 -1.07 -23.70 -19.38
C PRO A 140 -2.17 -23.13 -20.27
N ARG A 141 -2.58 -21.88 -19.98
CA ARG A 141 -3.54 -21.14 -20.80
C ARG A 141 -2.92 -20.80 -22.15
N THR A 142 -3.74 -20.78 -23.17
CA THR A 142 -3.42 -20.19 -24.46
C THR A 142 -3.26 -18.66 -24.33
N GLU A 143 -2.69 -18.02 -25.34
CA GLU A 143 -2.57 -16.54 -25.34
C GLU A 143 -3.95 -15.85 -25.32
N ASP A 144 -4.97 -16.41 -26.02
CA ASP A 144 -6.33 -15.89 -25.98
C ASP A 144 -6.96 -16.00 -24.58
N GLU A 145 -6.75 -17.14 -23.89
CA GLU A 145 -7.21 -17.31 -22.51
C GLU A 145 -6.49 -16.40 -21.53
N LEU A 146 -5.19 -16.09 -21.76
CA LEU A 146 -4.45 -15.10 -20.98
C LEU A 146 -4.98 -13.70 -21.23
N LEU A 147 -5.29 -13.35 -22.47
CA LEU A 147 -5.88 -12.06 -22.82
C LEU A 147 -7.25 -11.86 -22.15
N ALA A 148 -8.14 -12.85 -22.27
CA ALA A 148 -9.44 -12.80 -21.60
C ALA A 148 -9.32 -12.64 -20.08
N HIS A 149 -8.32 -13.29 -19.49
CA HIS A 149 -8.04 -13.17 -18.07
C HIS A 149 -7.50 -11.77 -17.68
N LEU A 150 -6.62 -11.16 -18.48
CA LEU A 150 -6.11 -9.83 -18.24
C LEU A 150 -7.20 -8.76 -18.39
N SER A 151 -8.02 -8.84 -19.45
CA SER A 151 -9.04 -7.86 -19.77
C SER A 151 -10.18 -7.85 -18.75
N GLY A 152 -10.67 -9.00 -18.34
CA GLY A 152 -11.80 -9.13 -17.41
C GLY A 152 -11.60 -8.48 -16.03
N ARG A 153 -10.36 -8.11 -15.67
CA ARG A 153 -10.06 -7.46 -14.41
C ARG A 153 -10.08 -5.94 -14.43
N MET A 154 -9.71 -5.34 -15.56
CA MET A 154 -9.51 -3.89 -15.60
C MET A 154 -10.61 -3.14 -16.31
N PHE A 155 -11.09 -3.65 -17.44
CA PHE A 155 -12.01 -2.94 -18.32
C PHE A 155 -13.28 -3.74 -18.64
N GLY A 156 -13.52 -4.87 -17.94
CA GLY A 156 -14.65 -5.77 -18.22
C GLY A 156 -14.39 -6.66 -19.44
N ASP A 157 -15.44 -7.38 -19.84
CA ASP A 157 -15.39 -8.31 -20.98
C ASP A 157 -15.35 -7.54 -22.32
N GLY A 158 -14.19 -6.95 -22.62
CA GLY A 158 -13.94 -6.36 -23.94
C GLY A 158 -13.76 -7.44 -25.00
N ASP A 159 -14.32 -7.18 -26.18
CA ASP A 159 -14.12 -8.08 -27.34
C ASP A 159 -12.75 -7.76 -27.97
N PHE A 160 -11.69 -8.32 -27.38
CA PHE A 160 -10.32 -8.13 -27.82
C PHE A 160 -9.92 -9.28 -28.76
N ASN A 161 -9.48 -8.97 -29.96
CA ASN A 161 -8.97 -9.93 -30.91
C ASN A 161 -7.45 -9.91 -30.94
N LEU A 162 -6.83 -10.98 -30.40
CA LEU A 162 -5.37 -11.09 -30.37
C LEU A 162 -4.83 -11.38 -31.78
N PRO A 163 -3.92 -10.57 -32.32
CA PRO A 163 -3.27 -10.87 -33.59
C PRO A 163 -2.43 -12.14 -33.51
N GLU A 164 -2.38 -12.91 -34.59
CA GLU A 164 -1.60 -14.15 -34.67
C GLU A 164 -0.11 -13.89 -34.35
N GLY A 165 0.47 -14.71 -33.47
CA GLY A 165 1.88 -14.64 -33.07
C GLY A 165 2.20 -13.51 -32.08
N VAL A 166 1.22 -12.76 -31.59
CA VAL A 166 1.41 -11.72 -30.58
C VAL A 166 1.09 -12.28 -29.19
N ARG A 167 1.93 -11.97 -28.19
CA ARG A 167 1.65 -12.36 -26.81
C ARG A 167 0.52 -11.50 -26.22
N ALA A 168 -0.37 -12.13 -25.50
CA ALA A 168 -1.50 -11.45 -24.82
C ALA A 168 -1.02 -10.27 -23.95
N ARG A 169 0.07 -10.47 -23.21
CA ARG A 169 0.66 -9.48 -22.34
C ARG A 169 1.10 -8.22 -23.09
N ASP A 170 1.82 -8.37 -24.20
CA ASP A 170 2.34 -7.25 -25.00
C ASP A 170 1.19 -6.47 -25.67
N TYR A 171 0.20 -7.21 -26.15
CA TYR A 171 -0.99 -6.64 -26.77
C TYR A 171 -1.83 -5.84 -25.77
N TYR A 172 -2.09 -6.45 -24.62
CA TYR A 172 -2.94 -5.83 -23.59
C TYR A 172 -2.29 -4.63 -22.90
N ALA A 173 -0.96 -4.66 -22.72
CA ALA A 173 -0.23 -3.50 -22.20
C ALA A 173 -0.44 -2.25 -23.07
N LYS A 174 -0.38 -2.39 -24.39
CA LYS A 174 -0.63 -1.28 -25.32
C LYS A 174 -2.05 -0.74 -25.21
N ILE A 175 -3.05 -1.63 -25.12
CA ILE A 175 -4.45 -1.25 -24.92
C ILE A 175 -4.61 -0.43 -23.65
N VAL A 176 -4.00 -0.89 -22.53
CA VAL A 176 -4.06 -0.16 -21.25
C VAL A 176 -3.42 1.21 -21.37
N GLN A 177 -2.22 1.28 -21.98
CA GLN A 177 -1.51 2.56 -22.18
C GLN A 177 -2.33 3.56 -23.01
N GLU A 178 -2.92 3.10 -24.10
CA GLU A 178 -3.75 3.92 -24.99
C GLU A 178 -5.03 4.41 -24.28
N GLN A 179 -5.78 3.49 -23.65
CA GLN A 179 -7.03 3.84 -22.98
C GLN A 179 -6.80 4.76 -21.77
N MET A 180 -5.75 4.52 -21.00
CA MET A 180 -5.40 5.40 -19.88
C MET A 180 -4.88 6.74 -20.39
N GLY A 181 -4.14 6.73 -21.51
CA GLY A 181 -3.69 7.94 -22.20
C GLY A 181 -4.85 8.82 -22.66
N GLU A 182 -5.83 8.22 -23.33
CA GLU A 182 -7.06 8.93 -23.75
C GLU A 182 -7.85 9.46 -22.55
N LYS A 183 -8.03 8.61 -21.54
CA LYS A 183 -8.84 8.97 -20.35
C LYS A 183 -8.27 10.16 -19.57
N TYR A 184 -6.95 10.24 -19.43
CA TYR A 184 -6.31 11.24 -18.57
C TYR A 184 -5.53 12.32 -19.33
N GLY A 185 -5.40 12.20 -20.66
CA GLY A 185 -4.67 13.15 -21.49
C GLY A 185 -3.15 13.08 -21.32
N HIS A 186 -2.62 11.90 -21.04
CA HIS A 186 -1.19 11.64 -20.85
C HIS A 186 -0.65 10.62 -21.83
N ASP A 187 0.65 10.65 -22.09
CA ASP A 187 1.33 9.59 -22.86
C ASP A 187 1.97 8.56 -21.89
N PHE A 188 1.42 7.33 -21.91
CA PHE A 188 1.94 6.19 -21.14
C PHE A 188 2.68 5.17 -22.01
N THR A 189 2.89 5.43 -23.31
CA THR A 189 3.52 4.49 -24.25
C THR A 189 5.00 4.23 -23.95
N HIS A 190 5.62 5.08 -23.14
CA HIS A 190 7.00 4.92 -22.66
C HIS A 190 7.14 3.85 -21.56
N LEU A 191 6.05 3.42 -20.93
CA LEU A 191 6.09 2.41 -19.88
C LEU A 191 6.27 1.01 -20.49
N SER A 192 7.06 0.17 -19.82
CA SER A 192 7.17 -1.26 -20.19
C SER A 192 5.87 -2.01 -19.86
N GLU A 193 5.72 -3.24 -20.37
CA GLU A 193 4.60 -4.12 -20.02
C GLU A 193 4.54 -4.35 -18.50
N SER A 194 5.69 -4.49 -17.85
CA SER A 194 5.78 -4.70 -16.41
C SER A 194 5.26 -3.49 -15.64
N LEU A 195 5.73 -2.28 -15.99
CA LEU A 195 5.27 -1.04 -15.37
C LEU A 195 3.78 -0.77 -15.62
N THR A 196 3.24 -1.31 -16.70
CA THR A 196 1.82 -1.15 -17.08
C THR A 196 0.92 -2.17 -16.37
N LEU A 197 1.29 -3.45 -16.38
CA LEU A 197 0.40 -4.56 -16.02
C LEU A 197 0.67 -5.21 -14.69
N ASP A 198 1.93 -5.33 -14.26
CA ASP A 198 2.28 -6.11 -13.08
C ASP A 198 1.81 -5.45 -11.79
N SER A 199 1.49 -6.27 -10.81
CA SER A 199 1.31 -5.80 -9.46
C SER A 199 2.69 -5.57 -8.85
N ILE A 200 3.14 -4.32 -8.87
CA ILE A 200 4.38 -3.89 -8.26
C ILE A 200 4.01 -3.19 -6.96
N GLU A 201 4.39 -3.80 -5.84
CA GLU A 201 4.13 -3.25 -4.52
C GLU A 201 5.44 -2.92 -3.82
N TYR A 202 5.57 -1.69 -3.39
CA TYR A 202 6.60 -1.26 -2.46
C TYR A 202 6.01 -1.15 -1.06
N PHE A 203 6.71 -1.71 -0.11
CA PHE A 203 6.47 -1.48 1.31
C PHE A 203 7.54 -0.51 1.84
N LEU A 204 7.08 0.55 2.48
CA LEU A 204 7.91 1.47 3.24
C LEU A 204 7.59 1.32 4.72
N PHE A 205 8.62 0.97 5.50
CA PHE A 205 8.49 0.88 6.96
C PHE A 205 7.97 2.21 7.55
N PRO A 206 7.10 2.22 8.58
CA PRO A 206 6.63 1.03 9.27
C PRO A 206 5.38 0.39 8.65
N ASN A 207 4.59 1.09 7.83
CA ASN A 207 3.21 0.67 7.58
C ASN A 207 2.60 1.19 6.26
N ALA A 208 3.39 1.73 5.36
CA ALA A 208 2.92 2.27 4.09
C ALA A 208 3.24 1.35 2.92
N PHE A 209 2.25 1.13 2.05
CA PHE A 209 2.37 0.32 0.87
C PHE A 209 1.98 1.16 -0.34
N PHE A 210 2.72 1.01 -1.40
CA PHE A 210 2.52 1.81 -2.58
C PHE A 210 2.53 0.94 -3.83
N PHE A 211 1.46 1.06 -4.63
CA PHE A 211 1.33 0.42 -5.92
C PHE A 211 1.34 1.51 -6.99
N PRO A 212 2.49 1.81 -7.58
CA PRO A 212 2.61 2.95 -8.50
C PRO A 212 2.07 2.67 -9.90
N GLY A 213 1.86 1.39 -10.27
CA GLY A 213 1.45 0.98 -11.61
C GLY A 213 0.14 1.59 -12.10
N LEU A 214 -0.12 1.50 -13.40
CA LEU A 214 -1.40 1.95 -13.99
C LEU A 214 -2.54 0.99 -13.67
N SER A 215 -2.25 -0.30 -13.61
CA SER A 215 -3.25 -1.34 -13.42
C SER A 215 -3.79 -1.45 -11.99
N LEU A 216 -2.97 -1.12 -11.00
CA LEU A 216 -3.31 -1.16 -9.58
C LEU A 216 -2.75 0.07 -8.85
N PRO A 217 -3.29 1.27 -9.10
CA PRO A 217 -2.78 2.50 -8.50
C PRO A 217 -3.36 2.70 -7.10
N MET A 218 -2.72 2.12 -6.09
CA MET A 218 -3.22 2.09 -4.72
C MET A 218 -2.16 2.45 -3.69
N VAL A 219 -2.61 2.87 -2.53
CA VAL A 219 -1.81 3.02 -1.32
C VAL A 219 -2.54 2.30 -0.19
N TYR A 220 -1.81 1.50 0.59
CA TYR A 220 -2.29 0.93 1.85
C TYR A 220 -1.59 1.58 3.02
N ARG A 221 -2.29 1.63 4.14
CA ARG A 221 -1.70 1.99 5.41
C ARG A 221 -2.36 1.19 6.53
N PHE A 222 -1.53 0.46 7.29
CA PHE A 222 -1.99 -0.22 8.49
C PHE A 222 -1.59 0.61 9.72
N ARG A 223 -2.55 0.99 10.53
CA ARG A 223 -2.32 1.76 11.76
C ARG A 223 -2.82 0.99 12.97
N PRO A 224 -2.05 0.94 14.07
CA PRO A 224 -2.53 0.31 15.29
C PRO A 224 -3.81 1.00 15.78
N ASP A 225 -4.71 0.23 16.37
CA ASP A 225 -5.79 0.79 17.17
C ASP A 225 -5.20 1.30 18.50
N PRO A 226 -5.44 2.56 18.88
CA PRO A 226 -4.88 3.11 20.12
C PRO A 226 -5.45 2.46 21.39
N GLU A 227 -6.62 1.84 21.29
CA GLU A 227 -7.31 1.24 22.44
C GLU A 227 -6.96 -0.26 22.62
N SER A 228 -6.49 -0.93 21.56
CA SER A 228 -6.21 -2.35 21.63
C SER A 228 -5.15 -2.83 20.63
N PRO A 229 -4.11 -3.56 21.08
CA PRO A 229 -3.11 -4.14 20.18
C PRO A 229 -3.66 -5.28 19.30
N ASP A 230 -4.88 -5.75 19.56
CA ASP A 230 -5.51 -6.85 18.83
C ASP A 230 -6.33 -6.34 17.61
N TYR A 231 -6.35 -5.02 17.42
CA TYR A 231 -7.07 -4.38 16.33
C TYR A 231 -6.17 -3.39 15.59
N CYS A 232 -6.54 -3.11 14.35
CA CYS A 232 -5.89 -2.08 13.55
C CYS A 232 -6.88 -1.45 12.58
N TYR A 233 -6.48 -0.29 12.04
CA TYR A 233 -7.17 0.35 10.92
C TYR A 233 -6.38 0.10 9.64
N PHE A 234 -7.09 -0.39 8.62
CA PHE A 234 -6.59 -0.53 7.27
C PHE A 234 -7.17 0.57 6.39
N ASP A 235 -6.33 1.50 5.96
CA ASP A 235 -6.68 2.49 4.95
C ASP A 235 -6.31 1.93 3.56
N LEU A 236 -7.30 1.82 2.68
CA LEU A 236 -7.16 1.44 1.28
C LEU A 236 -7.51 2.66 0.42
N ILE A 237 -6.54 3.17 -0.31
CA ILE A 237 -6.65 4.42 -1.06
C ILE A 237 -6.40 4.15 -2.52
N PHE A 238 -7.40 4.40 -3.38
CA PHE A 238 -7.24 4.35 -4.83
C PHE A 238 -6.84 5.72 -5.35
N MET A 239 -5.81 5.74 -6.18
CA MET A 239 -5.27 6.96 -6.76
C MET A 239 -5.33 6.89 -8.29
N ARG A 240 -5.58 8.03 -8.92
CA ARG A 240 -5.62 8.14 -10.38
C ARG A 240 -4.73 9.27 -10.88
N PRO A 241 -4.18 9.15 -12.09
CA PRO A 241 -3.50 10.28 -12.73
C PRO A 241 -4.40 11.51 -12.79
N ARG A 242 -3.85 12.69 -12.57
CA ARG A 242 -4.60 13.94 -12.77
C ARG A 242 -4.93 14.10 -14.24
N PRO A 243 -6.18 14.44 -14.61
CA PRO A 243 -6.49 14.77 -15.98
C PRO A 243 -5.73 16.00 -16.44
N SER A 244 -5.24 16.00 -17.69
CA SER A 244 -4.44 17.11 -18.23
C SER A 244 -5.27 18.37 -18.53
N ASP A 245 -6.57 18.20 -18.79
CA ASP A 245 -7.47 19.22 -19.34
C ASP A 245 -8.64 19.58 -18.43
N SER A 246 -8.76 18.97 -17.27
CA SER A 246 -9.88 19.18 -16.36
C SER A 246 -9.45 19.46 -14.92
N LYS A 247 -10.37 20.04 -14.14
CA LYS A 247 -10.16 20.26 -12.72
C LYS A 247 -10.01 18.91 -12.00
N VAL A 248 -8.97 18.80 -11.18
CA VAL A 248 -8.81 17.66 -10.25
C VAL A 248 -10.05 17.60 -9.34
N PRO A 249 -10.69 16.43 -9.19
CA PRO A 249 -11.79 16.26 -8.25
C PRO A 249 -11.38 16.64 -6.82
N ASP A 250 -12.33 17.13 -6.05
CA ASP A 250 -12.10 17.36 -4.64
C ASP A 250 -11.87 15.99 -3.93
N PRO A 251 -11.01 15.93 -2.88
CA PRO A 251 -10.77 14.67 -2.17
C PRO A 251 -12.08 14.06 -1.67
N PRO A 252 -12.29 12.74 -1.82
CA PRO A 252 -13.50 12.09 -1.35
C PRO A 252 -13.52 12.04 0.19
N GLU A 253 -14.72 11.94 0.74
CA GLU A 253 -14.88 11.56 2.14
C GLU A 253 -14.38 10.12 2.36
N VAL A 254 -13.84 9.86 3.57
CA VAL A 254 -13.39 8.52 3.94
C VAL A 254 -14.61 7.63 4.19
N ILE A 255 -14.72 6.55 3.41
CA ILE A 255 -15.74 5.53 3.60
C ILE A 255 -15.25 4.59 4.70
N THR A 256 -15.91 4.63 5.86
CA THR A 256 -15.57 3.76 6.98
C THR A 256 -16.43 2.50 6.94
N LEU A 257 -15.77 1.34 6.97
CA LEU A 257 -16.40 0.03 7.05
C LEU A 257 -16.22 -0.59 8.43
N ASP A 258 -17.29 -1.13 8.97
CA ASP A 258 -17.22 -1.97 10.16
C ASP A 258 -16.59 -3.32 9.88
N ILE A 259 -16.23 -4.06 10.94
CA ILE A 259 -15.50 -5.34 10.85
C ILE A 259 -16.22 -6.33 9.91
N ASP A 260 -17.53 -6.40 9.99
CA ASP A 260 -18.36 -7.38 9.26
C ASP A 260 -18.84 -6.87 7.89
N GLU A 261 -18.55 -5.63 7.52
CA GLU A 261 -18.94 -5.08 6.23
C GLU A 261 -17.97 -5.49 5.12
N SER A 262 -18.51 -5.85 3.96
CA SER A 262 -17.72 -6.24 2.79
C SER A 262 -17.17 -5.02 2.06
N TYR A 263 -15.94 -5.09 1.57
CA TYR A 263 -15.40 -4.09 0.64
C TYR A 263 -16.19 -4.02 -0.67
N SER A 264 -16.91 -5.08 -1.03
CA SER A 264 -17.70 -5.15 -2.27
C SER A 264 -18.93 -4.24 -2.29
N ILE A 265 -19.32 -3.65 -1.14
CA ILE A 265 -20.40 -2.67 -1.09
C ILE A 265 -19.96 -1.29 -1.56
N VAL A 266 -18.65 -1.03 -1.63
CA VAL A 266 -18.11 0.26 -2.02
C VAL A 266 -18.09 0.36 -3.55
N GLU A 267 -18.78 1.38 -4.06
CA GLU A 267 -18.79 1.65 -5.50
C GLU A 267 -17.37 1.94 -6.03
N GLY A 268 -17.04 1.40 -7.19
CA GLY A 268 -15.74 1.58 -7.84
C GLY A 268 -14.65 0.60 -7.41
N VAL A 269 -14.81 -0.17 -6.32
CA VAL A 269 -13.83 -1.20 -5.91
C VAL A 269 -13.90 -2.44 -6.80
N GLY A 270 -15.09 -2.75 -7.33
CA GLY A 270 -15.29 -3.84 -8.27
C GLY A 270 -14.85 -5.21 -7.74
N PRO A 271 -14.24 -6.06 -8.59
CA PRO A 271 -13.82 -7.41 -8.21
C PRO A 271 -12.78 -7.45 -7.08
N LEU A 272 -12.03 -6.36 -6.86
CA LEU A 272 -11.04 -6.27 -5.78
C LEU A 272 -11.68 -6.36 -4.40
N GLY A 273 -12.93 -5.91 -4.24
CA GLY A 273 -13.65 -6.00 -2.96
C GLY A 273 -13.68 -7.43 -2.41
N LYS A 274 -13.95 -8.43 -3.27
CA LYS A 274 -13.94 -9.85 -2.88
C LYS A 274 -12.56 -10.35 -2.49
N ILE A 275 -11.50 -9.83 -3.10
CA ILE A 275 -10.12 -10.18 -2.79
C ILE A 275 -9.79 -9.68 -1.37
N TYR A 276 -10.07 -8.41 -1.08
CA TYR A 276 -9.87 -7.85 0.26
C TYR A 276 -10.72 -8.54 1.33
N ASP A 277 -11.95 -8.95 1.00
CA ASP A 277 -12.78 -9.74 1.92
C ASP A 277 -12.12 -11.09 2.25
N GLN A 278 -11.53 -11.77 1.27
CA GLN A 278 -10.80 -13.03 1.47
C GLN A 278 -9.54 -12.83 2.31
N ASP A 279 -8.72 -11.83 2.00
CA ASP A 279 -7.50 -11.52 2.73
C ASP A 279 -7.79 -11.20 4.20
N THR A 280 -8.77 -10.33 4.45
CA THR A 280 -9.06 -9.86 5.80
C THR A 280 -9.86 -10.87 6.64
N ALA A 281 -10.59 -11.81 6.02
CA ALA A 281 -11.36 -12.83 6.74
C ALA A 281 -10.49 -13.77 7.60
N ASN A 282 -9.25 -14.03 7.18
CA ASN A 282 -8.34 -14.92 7.90
C ASN A 282 -7.71 -14.27 9.15
N LEU A 283 -7.66 -12.94 9.22
CA LEU A 283 -6.89 -12.21 10.23
C LEU A 283 -7.40 -12.42 11.66
N ALA A 284 -8.72 -12.51 11.83
CA ALA A 284 -9.31 -12.84 13.14
C ALA A 284 -8.92 -14.24 13.64
N ALA A 285 -8.90 -15.22 12.74
CA ALA A 285 -8.50 -16.58 13.07
C ALA A 285 -7.01 -16.65 13.37
N GLN A 286 -6.18 -15.94 12.61
CA GLN A 286 -4.74 -15.84 12.81
C GLN A 286 -4.41 -15.20 14.16
N THR A 287 -5.10 -14.13 14.56
CA THR A 287 -4.96 -13.48 15.87
C THR A 287 -5.25 -14.45 17.01
N ARG A 288 -6.32 -15.26 16.89
CA ARG A 288 -6.61 -16.32 17.87
C ARG A 288 -5.53 -17.39 17.90
N GLY A 289 -5.00 -17.76 16.73
CA GLY A 289 -3.90 -18.70 16.58
C GLY A 289 -2.64 -18.25 17.30
N PHE A 290 -2.22 -17.01 17.14
CA PHE A 290 -1.06 -16.43 17.84
C PHE A 290 -1.21 -16.50 19.37
N LYS A 291 -2.40 -16.21 19.89
CA LYS A 291 -2.66 -16.25 21.33
C LYS A 291 -2.67 -17.66 21.92
N SER A 292 -3.08 -18.66 21.15
CA SER A 292 -3.25 -20.05 21.58
C SER A 292 -2.08 -20.96 21.21
N SER A 293 -1.13 -20.52 20.39
CA SER A 293 -0.03 -21.34 19.91
C SER A 293 0.92 -21.75 21.03
N PHE A 294 1.24 -23.04 21.08
CA PHE A 294 2.30 -23.56 21.97
C PHE A 294 3.67 -23.05 21.54
N LYS A 295 3.93 -22.99 20.24
CA LYS A 295 5.16 -22.45 19.68
C LYS A 295 5.14 -20.92 19.81
N ARG A 296 6.16 -20.35 20.41
CA ARG A 296 6.34 -18.90 20.44
C ARG A 296 6.99 -18.41 19.15
N GLY A 297 6.36 -17.43 18.52
CA GLY A 297 6.80 -16.85 17.25
C GLY A 297 6.37 -17.66 16.02
N GLU A 298 6.57 -17.08 14.87
CA GLU A 298 6.19 -17.60 13.57
C GLU A 298 7.28 -18.47 12.94
N THR A 299 6.90 -19.28 11.95
CA THR A 299 7.86 -19.98 11.08
C THR A 299 7.76 -19.33 9.71
N LEU A 300 8.80 -18.64 9.29
CA LEU A 300 8.83 -17.87 8.05
C LEU A 300 9.67 -18.56 6.99
N GLY A 301 9.16 -18.57 5.77
CA GLY A 301 9.87 -19.03 4.58
C GLY A 301 11.12 -18.19 4.27
N ASN A 302 12.14 -18.82 3.69
CA ASN A 302 13.38 -18.10 3.37
C ASN A 302 13.22 -17.07 2.25
N TYR A 303 12.50 -17.41 1.20
CA TYR A 303 12.27 -16.55 0.05
C TYR A 303 10.87 -15.96 0.06
N GLN A 304 9.84 -16.76 0.20
CA GLN A 304 8.44 -16.33 0.13
C GLN A 304 8.09 -15.24 1.15
N GLU A 305 8.70 -15.31 2.33
CA GLU A 305 8.42 -14.38 3.44
C GLU A 305 9.65 -13.56 3.86
N ILE A 306 10.56 -13.31 2.91
CA ILE A 306 11.75 -12.48 3.16
C ILE A 306 11.38 -11.06 3.61
N ARG A 307 10.29 -10.51 3.07
CA ARG A 307 9.80 -9.17 3.41
C ARG A 307 9.18 -9.11 4.79
N VAL A 308 8.48 -10.18 5.21
CA VAL A 308 7.97 -10.32 6.59
C VAL A 308 9.14 -10.30 7.58
N ARG A 309 10.19 -11.09 7.32
CA ARG A 309 11.40 -11.06 8.17
C ARG A 309 12.08 -9.69 8.19
N HIS A 310 12.09 -9.00 7.04
CA HIS A 310 12.65 -7.66 6.95
C HIS A 310 11.86 -6.67 7.82
N LEU A 311 10.52 -6.69 7.75
CA LEU A 311 9.66 -5.88 8.61
C LEU A 311 9.92 -6.17 10.09
N GLN A 312 9.90 -7.44 10.49
CA GLN A 312 10.10 -7.83 11.90
C GLN A 312 11.48 -7.45 12.42
N LYS A 313 12.53 -7.66 11.60
CA LYS A 313 13.87 -7.21 11.95
C LYS A 313 13.90 -5.70 12.19
N ARG A 314 13.30 -4.91 11.29
CA ARG A 314 13.29 -3.46 11.41
C ARG A 314 12.54 -2.99 12.66
N VAL A 315 11.41 -3.63 12.99
CA VAL A 315 10.70 -3.36 14.27
C VAL A 315 11.63 -3.61 15.48
N LEU A 316 12.37 -4.71 15.47
CA LEU A 316 13.31 -5.03 16.56
C LEU A 316 14.46 -4.02 16.64
N ASP A 317 14.98 -3.55 15.50
CA ASP A 317 16.03 -2.53 15.47
C ASP A 317 15.56 -1.25 16.18
N PHE A 318 14.32 -0.81 15.95
CA PHE A 318 13.74 0.36 16.63
C PHE A 318 13.43 0.12 18.12
N LEU A 319 13.06 -1.09 18.51
CA LEU A 319 12.79 -1.42 19.91
C LEU A 319 14.07 -1.53 20.76
N ASN A 320 15.22 -1.72 20.13
CA ASN A 320 16.50 -1.91 20.80
C ASN A 320 17.43 -0.69 20.64
N ALA A 321 17.01 0.35 19.90
CA ALA A 321 17.70 1.63 19.79
C ALA A 321 17.37 2.57 20.97
#